data_5255e33fefdc5aa78a91a8daced0255f
#
_entry.id   5255e33fefdc5aa78a91a8daced0255f
#
_cell.length_a   1.000
_cell.length_b   1.000
_cell.length_c   1.000
_cell.angle_alpha   90.00
_cell.angle_beta   90.00
_cell.angle_gamma   90.00
#
_symmetry.space_group_name_H-M   'P 1'
#
loop_
_entity.id
_entity.type
_entity.pdbx_description
1 polymer ?
#
loop_
_entity_poly.entity_id
_entity_poly.type
_entity_poly.pdbx_seq_one_letter_code
_entity_poly.pdbx_strand_id
1 'polypeptide(L)'
;MFSDPASNLAKLGLNEGMRVVDLGAGSGFYTFESARRVGGSGRVYAVDVFKDLLERIRSVGISNGLRNIEVIWGNCEKIGGTKLGEGVADRVIASNILFQVEKPDEMILEIKRLLKVGGKVLVVDWSEHSP
;
A
#
# COMPACT_ATOMS: atom_id res chain seq x y z
N MET A 1 8.36 20.75 3.80
CA MET A 1 6.89 20.65 3.85
C MET A 1 6.46 19.21 3.76
N PHE A 2 5.43 18.83 4.50
CA PHE A 2 4.94 17.46 4.51
C PHE A 2 3.86 17.27 3.47
N SER A 3 3.86 16.11 2.83
CA SER A 3 2.78 15.72 1.95
C SER A 3 1.51 15.50 2.76
N ASP A 4 0.37 15.94 2.23
CA ASP A 4 -0.93 15.64 2.84
C ASP A 4 -1.41 14.28 2.33
N PRO A 5 -1.50 13.26 3.19
CA PRO A 5 -1.90 11.93 2.76
C PRO A 5 -3.27 11.88 2.08
N ALA A 6 -4.22 12.66 2.59
CA ALA A 6 -5.56 12.68 1.98
C ALA A 6 -5.51 13.25 0.56
N SER A 7 -4.73 14.32 0.34
CA SER A 7 -4.55 14.88 -1.00
C SER A 7 -3.84 13.92 -1.92
N ASN A 8 -2.85 13.20 -1.41
CA ASN A 8 -2.12 12.21 -2.20
C ASN A 8 -3.07 11.11 -2.67
N LEU A 9 -3.93 10.61 -1.79
CA LEU A 9 -4.91 9.59 -2.17
C LEU A 9 -5.95 10.12 -3.15
N ALA A 10 -6.35 11.38 -3.01
CA ALA A 10 -7.29 11.98 -3.95
C ALA A 10 -6.70 11.98 -5.37
N LYS A 11 -5.42 12.26 -5.50
CA LYS A 11 -4.73 12.25 -6.81
C LYS A 11 -4.60 10.84 -7.37
N LEU A 12 -4.52 9.85 -6.51
CA LEU A 12 -4.41 8.46 -6.94
C LEU A 12 -5.70 7.96 -7.60
N GLY A 13 -6.83 8.56 -7.26
CA GLY A 13 -8.11 8.24 -7.88
C GLY A 13 -8.65 6.87 -7.47
N LEU A 14 -8.86 6.68 -6.17
CA LEU A 14 -9.44 5.43 -5.67
C LEU A 14 -10.95 5.43 -5.87
N ASN A 15 -11.43 4.39 -6.51
CA ASN A 15 -12.87 4.19 -6.76
C ASN A 15 -13.37 2.93 -6.08
N GLU A 16 -14.67 2.90 -5.85
CA GLU A 16 -15.32 1.74 -5.25
C GLU A 16 -15.02 0.48 -6.06
N GLY A 17 -14.72 -0.59 -5.35
CA GLY A 17 -14.45 -1.88 -5.96
C GLY A 17 -12.99 -2.11 -6.35
N MET A 18 -12.13 -1.13 -6.25
CA MET A 18 -10.72 -1.28 -6.61
C MET A 18 -9.97 -2.14 -5.62
N ARG A 19 -8.90 -2.78 -6.11
CA ARG A 19 -7.93 -3.48 -5.28
C ARG A 19 -6.67 -2.66 -5.17
N VAL A 20 -6.24 -2.42 -3.94
CA VAL A 20 -5.10 -1.56 -3.62
C VAL A 20 -4.09 -2.37 -2.83
N VAL A 21 -2.82 -2.22 -3.18
CA VAL A 21 -1.72 -2.83 -2.42
C VAL A 21 -0.92 -1.71 -1.77
N ASP A 22 -0.81 -1.74 -0.44
CA ASP A 22 -0.06 -0.77 0.35
C ASP A 22 1.25 -1.43 0.78
N LEU A 23 2.35 -1.04 0.16
CA LEU A 23 3.66 -1.61 0.42
C LEU A 23 4.34 -0.87 1.57
N GLY A 24 4.81 -1.63 2.57
CA GLY A 24 5.41 -1.03 3.75
C GLY A 24 4.37 -0.21 4.50
N ALA A 25 3.25 -0.84 4.85
CA ALA A 25 2.06 -0.17 5.37
C ALA A 25 2.29 0.63 6.66
N GLY A 26 3.28 0.25 7.47
CA GLY A 26 3.69 1.03 8.64
C GLY A 26 2.55 1.26 9.63
N SER A 27 2.21 2.54 9.84
CA SER A 27 1.14 2.92 10.79
C SER A 27 -0.25 2.56 10.30
N GLY A 28 -0.41 2.26 9.02
CA GLY A 28 -1.69 1.89 8.44
C GLY A 28 -2.53 3.04 7.93
N PHE A 29 -2.04 4.28 7.99
CA PHE A 29 -2.85 5.42 7.58
C PHE A 29 -3.38 5.25 6.15
N TYR A 30 -2.50 4.97 5.18
CA TYR A 30 -2.91 4.79 3.80
C TYR A 30 -3.80 3.56 3.62
N THR A 31 -3.53 2.49 4.40
CA THR A 31 -4.36 1.29 4.39
C THR A 31 -5.80 1.61 4.77
N PHE A 32 -5.99 2.31 5.90
CA PHE A 32 -7.33 2.62 6.41
C PHE A 32 -8.09 3.55 5.47
N GLU A 33 -7.44 4.62 5.01
CA GLU A 33 -8.10 5.57 4.10
C GLU A 33 -8.45 4.92 2.76
N SER A 34 -7.56 4.09 2.23
CA SER A 34 -7.84 3.35 1.00
C SER A 34 -9.02 2.42 1.16
N ALA A 35 -9.08 1.71 2.30
CA ALA A 35 -10.18 0.79 2.59
C ALA A 35 -11.53 1.50 2.61
N ARG A 36 -11.59 2.69 3.19
CA ARG A 36 -12.82 3.48 3.19
C ARG A 36 -13.23 3.89 1.78
N ARG A 37 -12.27 4.27 0.96
CA ARG A 37 -12.54 4.78 -0.39
C ARG A 37 -12.95 3.70 -1.37
N VAL A 38 -12.39 2.50 -1.26
CA VAL A 38 -12.74 1.41 -2.18
C VAL A 38 -13.97 0.64 -1.74
N GLY A 39 -14.40 0.80 -0.49
CA GLY A 39 -15.65 0.24 0.01
C GLY A 39 -15.66 -1.27 0.14
N GLY A 40 -16.81 -1.80 0.52
CA GLY A 40 -16.97 -3.24 0.79
C GLY A 40 -16.74 -4.15 -0.41
N SER A 41 -16.88 -3.63 -1.62
CA SER A 41 -16.63 -4.42 -2.84
C SER A 41 -15.16 -4.36 -3.27
N GLY A 42 -14.38 -3.47 -2.68
CA GLY A 42 -12.94 -3.38 -2.92
C GLY A 42 -12.15 -4.12 -1.87
N ARG A 43 -10.83 -4.06 -1.99
CA ARG A 43 -9.94 -4.69 -1.01
C ARG A 43 -8.60 -3.98 -0.96
N VAL A 44 -8.04 -3.91 0.23
CA VAL A 44 -6.70 -3.36 0.43
C VAL A 44 -5.82 -4.43 1.04
N TYR A 45 -4.66 -4.65 0.42
CA TYR A 45 -3.65 -5.57 0.90
C TYR A 45 -2.53 -4.74 1.53
N ALA A 46 -2.35 -4.88 2.84
CA ALA A 46 -1.29 -4.21 3.57
C ALA A 46 -0.12 -5.16 3.74
N VAL A 47 1.00 -4.84 3.11
CA VAL A 47 2.19 -5.69 3.11
C VAL A 47 3.27 -5.02 3.96
N ASP A 48 3.85 -5.78 4.89
CA ASP A 48 4.96 -5.28 5.70
C ASP A 48 5.81 -6.47 6.16
N VAL A 49 7.06 -6.19 6.53
CA VAL A 49 7.95 -7.20 7.07
C VAL A 49 7.85 -7.31 8.60
N PHE A 50 7.19 -6.35 9.23
CA PHE A 50 7.01 -6.32 10.68
C PHE A 50 5.65 -6.85 11.07
N LYS A 51 5.63 -8.04 11.65
CA LYS A 51 4.37 -8.70 12.06
C LYS A 51 3.56 -7.88 13.05
N ASP A 52 4.23 -7.20 13.97
CA ASP A 52 3.54 -6.41 14.99
C ASP A 52 2.75 -5.26 14.38
N LEU A 53 3.32 -4.60 13.36
CA LEU A 53 2.62 -3.54 12.66
C LEU A 53 1.39 -4.08 11.94
N LEU A 54 1.52 -5.23 11.30
CA LEU A 54 0.40 -5.85 10.59
C LEU A 54 -0.72 -6.24 11.54
N GLU A 55 -0.38 -6.80 12.70
CA GLU A 55 -1.38 -7.18 13.70
C GLU A 55 -2.14 -5.94 14.20
N ARG A 56 -1.43 -4.84 14.39
CA ARG A 56 -2.03 -3.57 14.78
C ARG A 56 -2.97 -3.05 13.70
N ILE A 57 -2.56 -3.08 12.45
CA ILE A 57 -3.40 -2.65 11.33
C ILE A 57 -4.67 -3.47 11.29
N ARG A 58 -4.55 -4.78 11.44
CA ARG A 58 -5.68 -5.68 11.43
C ARG A 58 -6.66 -5.36 12.57
N SER A 59 -6.15 -5.23 13.80
CA SER A 59 -6.98 -4.94 14.97
C SER A 59 -7.67 -3.59 14.88
N VAL A 60 -6.93 -2.56 14.49
CA VAL A 60 -7.50 -1.20 14.36
C VAL A 60 -8.53 -1.17 13.22
N GLY A 61 -8.24 -1.86 12.12
CA GLY A 61 -9.19 -1.94 11.01
C GLY A 61 -10.52 -2.54 11.44
N ILE A 62 -10.47 -3.67 12.15
CA ILE A 62 -11.66 -4.34 12.66
C ILE A 62 -12.42 -3.43 13.62
N SER A 63 -11.72 -2.76 14.53
CA SER A 63 -12.33 -1.83 15.49
C SER A 63 -13.06 -0.68 14.82
N ASN A 64 -12.62 -0.30 13.63
CA ASN A 64 -13.23 0.77 12.85
C ASN A 64 -14.23 0.27 11.80
N GLY A 65 -14.59 -1.00 11.86
CA GLY A 65 -15.58 -1.58 10.95
C GLY A 65 -15.07 -1.83 9.55
N LEU A 66 -13.77 -1.81 9.33
CA LEU A 66 -13.18 -2.05 8.02
C LEU A 66 -12.93 -3.55 7.86
N ARG A 67 -13.70 -4.17 6.95
CA ARG A 67 -13.63 -5.63 6.73
C ARG A 67 -12.96 -6.01 5.41
N ASN A 68 -12.44 -5.02 4.71
CA ASN A 68 -11.86 -5.20 3.39
C ASN A 68 -10.34 -5.05 3.38
N ILE A 69 -9.70 -5.23 4.54
CA ILE A 69 -8.24 -5.16 4.67
C ILE A 69 -7.70 -6.57 4.89
N GLU A 70 -6.71 -6.93 4.09
CA GLU A 70 -5.98 -8.17 4.27
C GLU A 70 -4.52 -7.83 4.56
N VAL A 71 -3.98 -8.29 5.68
CA VAL A 71 -2.57 -8.05 6.01
C VAL A 71 -1.73 -9.20 5.52
N ILE A 72 -0.55 -8.89 4.99
CA ILE A 72 0.36 -9.89 4.44
C ILE A 72 1.77 -9.65 4.97
N TRP A 73 2.32 -10.66 5.60
CA TRP A 73 3.70 -10.64 6.03
C TRP A 73 4.57 -11.01 4.83
N GLY A 74 5.17 -10.01 4.22
CA GLY A 74 5.93 -10.20 2.99
C GLY A 74 7.00 -9.14 2.81
N ASN A 75 7.86 -9.38 1.84
CA ASN A 75 8.97 -8.51 1.52
C ASN A 75 8.80 -7.92 0.12
N CYS A 76 8.43 -6.65 0.05
CA CYS A 76 8.21 -5.97 -1.23
C CYS A 76 9.51 -5.69 -2.00
N GLU A 77 10.67 -5.93 -1.39
CA GLU A 77 11.96 -5.77 -2.07
C GLU A 77 12.32 -6.96 -2.95
N LYS A 78 11.50 -8.01 -2.95
CA LYS A 78 11.75 -9.20 -3.76
C LYS A 78 10.60 -9.40 -4.73
N ILE A 79 10.93 -9.79 -5.95
CA ILE A 79 9.91 -10.16 -6.94
C ILE A 79 9.16 -11.37 -6.39
N GLY A 80 7.84 -11.26 -6.30
CA GLY A 80 6.99 -12.28 -5.69
C GLY A 80 6.96 -12.25 -4.18
N GLY A 81 7.74 -11.39 -3.54
CA GLY A 81 7.82 -11.33 -2.07
C GLY A 81 6.58 -10.80 -1.38
N THR A 82 5.69 -10.13 -2.09
CA THR A 82 4.39 -9.71 -1.55
C THR A 82 3.40 -10.87 -1.43
N LYS A 83 3.71 -12.01 -2.06
CA LYS A 83 2.86 -13.20 -2.09
C LYS A 83 1.53 -12.99 -2.83
N LEU A 84 1.41 -11.90 -3.54
CA LEU A 84 0.23 -11.56 -4.34
C LEU A 84 0.45 -11.94 -5.80
N GLY A 85 -0.65 -12.18 -6.50
CA GLY A 85 -0.60 -12.55 -7.91
C GLY A 85 -0.29 -11.40 -8.84
N GLU A 86 0.16 -11.75 -10.03
CA GLU A 86 0.43 -10.78 -11.08
C GLU A 86 -0.86 -10.07 -11.49
N GLY A 87 -0.79 -8.76 -11.67
CA GLY A 87 -1.91 -7.97 -12.15
C GLY A 87 -3.08 -7.87 -11.19
N VAL A 88 -2.85 -8.05 -9.89
CA VAL A 88 -3.94 -8.04 -8.91
C VAL A 88 -4.39 -6.62 -8.56
N ALA A 89 -3.54 -5.62 -8.71
CA ALA A 89 -3.78 -4.29 -8.17
C ALA A 89 -4.21 -3.27 -9.22
N ASP A 90 -5.27 -2.54 -8.91
CA ASP A 90 -5.64 -1.32 -9.65
C ASP A 90 -4.72 -0.18 -9.26
N ARG A 91 -4.30 -0.14 -7.99
CA ARG A 91 -3.44 0.89 -7.44
C ARG A 91 -2.44 0.28 -6.48
N VAL A 92 -1.23 0.84 -6.45
CA VAL A 92 -0.20 0.47 -5.48
C VAL A 92 0.25 1.74 -4.77
N ILE A 93 0.47 1.65 -3.47
CA ILE A 93 0.99 2.75 -2.67
C ILE A 93 2.35 2.32 -2.11
N ALA A 94 3.35 3.16 -2.33
CA ALA A 94 4.70 2.95 -1.80
C ALA A 94 5.09 4.22 -1.06
N SER A 95 4.76 4.29 0.24
CA SER A 95 4.98 5.49 1.02
C SER A 95 6.22 5.35 1.90
N ASN A 96 7.13 6.31 1.75
CA ASN A 96 8.33 6.45 2.59
C ASN A 96 9.21 5.20 2.64
N ILE A 97 9.22 4.43 1.56
CA ILE A 97 9.88 3.13 1.58
C ILE A 97 11.01 3.02 0.55
N LEU A 98 10.92 3.73 -0.58
CA LEU A 98 11.86 3.52 -1.67
C LEU A 98 13.33 3.77 -1.28
N PHE A 99 13.61 4.80 -0.51
CA PHE A 99 14.99 5.02 -0.13
C PHE A 99 15.41 4.30 1.16
N GLN A 100 14.48 3.59 1.79
CA GLN A 100 14.80 2.76 2.95
C GLN A 100 15.15 1.33 2.54
N VAL A 101 14.84 0.94 1.31
CA VAL A 101 15.07 -0.42 0.86
C VAL A 101 16.47 -0.55 0.26
N GLU A 102 17.04 -1.74 0.38
CA GLU A 102 18.36 -2.02 -0.16
C GLU A 102 18.33 -2.26 -1.66
N LYS A 103 17.20 -2.75 -2.16
CA LYS A 103 17.06 -3.15 -3.56
C LYS A 103 15.84 -2.47 -4.20
N PRO A 104 15.93 -1.15 -4.44
CA PRO A 104 14.80 -0.42 -5.03
C PRO A 104 14.43 -0.93 -6.42
N ASP A 105 15.38 -1.43 -7.19
CA ASP A 105 15.10 -1.95 -8.53
C ASP A 105 14.17 -3.16 -8.48
N GLU A 106 14.40 -4.09 -7.55
CA GLU A 106 13.52 -5.25 -7.40
C GLU A 106 12.14 -4.83 -6.90
N MET A 107 12.08 -3.86 -6.00
CA MET A 107 10.80 -3.34 -5.54
C MET A 107 9.99 -2.74 -6.68
N ILE A 108 10.64 -1.99 -7.56
CA ILE A 108 9.96 -1.40 -8.73
C ILE A 108 9.43 -2.51 -9.64
N LEU A 109 10.19 -3.57 -9.84
CA LEU A 109 9.73 -4.70 -10.63
C LEU A 109 8.53 -5.40 -9.99
N GLU A 110 8.53 -5.51 -8.65
CA GLU A 110 7.40 -6.09 -7.94
C GLU A 110 6.15 -5.21 -8.09
N ILE A 111 6.31 -3.89 -8.00
CA ILE A 111 5.20 -2.96 -8.23
C ILE A 111 4.63 -3.16 -9.63
N LYS A 112 5.48 -3.22 -10.64
CA LYS A 112 5.04 -3.43 -12.03
C LYS A 112 4.32 -4.76 -12.18
N ARG A 113 4.82 -5.80 -11.53
CA ARG A 113 4.19 -7.12 -11.58
C ARG A 113 2.78 -7.10 -10.99
N LEU A 114 2.61 -6.37 -9.88
CA LEU A 114 1.33 -6.29 -9.18
C LEU A 114 0.27 -5.48 -9.92
N LEU A 115 0.68 -4.47 -10.67
CA LEU A 115 -0.26 -3.57 -11.32
C LEU A 115 -0.94 -4.18 -12.53
N LYS A 116 -2.24 -3.98 -12.61
CA LYS A 116 -2.99 -4.24 -13.84
C LYS A 116 -2.54 -3.29 -14.93
N VAL A 117 -2.82 -3.64 -16.18
CA VAL A 117 -2.67 -2.72 -17.30
C VAL A 117 -3.55 -1.49 -17.00
N GLY A 118 -2.95 -0.31 -17.07
CA GLY A 118 -3.65 0.92 -16.73
C GLY A 118 -3.66 1.25 -15.25
N GLY A 119 -3.07 0.39 -14.42
CA GLY A 119 -2.94 0.66 -12.99
C GLY A 119 -1.97 1.79 -12.70
N LYS A 120 -2.07 2.35 -11.50
CA LYS A 120 -1.26 3.51 -11.11
C LYS A 120 -0.60 3.27 -9.75
N VAL A 121 0.56 3.88 -9.57
CA VAL A 121 1.28 3.82 -8.30
C VAL A 121 1.42 5.22 -7.72
N LEU A 122 1.22 5.32 -6.41
CA LEU A 122 1.51 6.52 -5.63
C LEU A 122 2.82 6.29 -4.90
N VAL A 123 3.81 7.11 -5.17
CA VAL A 123 5.08 7.07 -4.45
C VAL A 123 5.17 8.31 -3.58
N VAL A 124 5.34 8.10 -2.29
CA VAL A 124 5.49 9.19 -1.33
C VAL A 124 6.86 9.06 -0.69
N ASP A 125 7.65 10.11 -0.82
CA ASP A 125 9.05 10.11 -0.39
C ASP A 125 9.27 11.21 0.64
N TRP A 126 10.00 10.88 1.69
CA TRP A 126 10.34 11.82 2.75
C TRP A 126 11.60 12.63 2.49
N SER A 127 12.37 12.31 1.46
CA SER A 127 13.63 12.99 1.17
C SER A 127 13.44 14.48 0.95
N GLU A 128 12.31 14.89 0.41
CA GLU A 128 11.98 16.29 0.17
C GLU A 128 11.85 17.13 1.44
N HIS A 129 11.75 16.46 2.59
CA HIS A 129 11.57 17.11 3.88
C HIS A 129 12.86 17.26 4.65
N SER A 130 13.95 16.78 4.10
CA SER A 130 15.25 16.93 4.75
C SER A 130 15.63 18.41 4.77
N PRO A 131 16.12 18.89 5.91
CA PRO A 131 16.54 20.27 5.99
C PRO A 131 17.70 20.56 5.07
#